data_3c7e687a9d5e46657a4cd246e144c1cd
#
_entry.id   3c7e687a9d5e46657a4cd246e144c1cd
#
_cell.length_a   1.000
_cell.length_b   1.000
_cell.length_c   1.000
_cell.angle_alpha   90.00
_cell.angle_beta   90.00
_cell.angle_gamma   90.00
#
_symmetry.space_group_name_H-M   'P 1'
#
loop_
_entity.id
_entity.type
_entity.pdbx_description
1 polymer ?
#
loop_
_entity_poly.entity_id
_entity_poly.type
_entity_poly.pdbx_seq_one_letter_code
_entity_poly.pdbx_strand_id
1 'polypeptide(L)'
;MRLMLIDDDPRYRTLLRHHISCAWPDIDLVSYNPRVRGPLTPGFLAQGYSVVLLDHAWNGGSGLDWLKDFHGREGFAPVIFLSAEDESPDAVEARATGAFEVIGKTKIKHTKLNDAIRRAADEQAKAQSRWRMSAGAKMAQDFAGARLKEYRRIELIAKGSVSELFLAESATHGDVVVLKVTPAIRKETGVDQSMERFLQEFEMLREIRHPNIVRIYDLGVTDDHLFLAMEHFARGDLRKRMSEGLTARQSLGYARDLAHALQAIHEVGIFHRDLKPGNVMLRDDGSIALIDFGLAKHVALKMEVTDKGLIFGTPHYMSPEQGHGKEIDARSDVYALGVMLYEMLTGKKPFDAENHMAILVHHAKAPIPRLPERLGPLQPLIDTLMAKDVADRPASAEEAARQIDAVLVAQSAPEIVA
;
A
#
# COMPACT_ATOMS: atom_id res chain seq x y z
N MET A 1 6.19 -13.82 -5.25
CA MET A 1 4.93 -14.60 -5.44
C MET A 1 4.18 -14.62 -4.11
N ARG A 2 2.87 -14.33 -4.11
CA ARG A 2 2.04 -14.31 -2.90
C ARG A 2 0.93 -15.34 -3.03
N LEU A 3 0.79 -16.23 -2.06
CA LEU A 3 -0.22 -17.29 -2.04
C LEU A 3 -1.18 -17.12 -0.88
N MET A 4 -2.44 -17.54 -1.07
CA MET A 4 -3.41 -17.65 0.00
C MET A 4 -3.77 -19.12 0.21
N LEU A 5 -3.67 -19.60 1.46
CA LEU A 5 -4.06 -20.95 1.86
C LEU A 5 -5.28 -20.88 2.78
N ILE A 6 -6.40 -21.37 2.31
CA ILE A 6 -7.69 -21.44 3.02
C ILE A 6 -7.93 -22.87 3.47
N ASP A 7 -7.77 -23.15 4.73
CA ASP A 7 -7.93 -24.47 5.35
C ASP A 7 -8.14 -24.29 6.86
N ASP A 8 -8.99 -25.06 7.51
CA ASP A 8 -9.24 -24.99 8.95
C ASP A 8 -8.34 -25.93 9.76
N ASP A 9 -7.77 -26.99 9.14
CA ASP A 9 -6.88 -27.94 9.81
C ASP A 9 -5.45 -27.37 9.96
N PRO A 10 -5.00 -27.10 11.20
CA PRO A 10 -3.67 -26.53 11.45
C PRO A 10 -2.53 -27.49 11.04
N ARG A 11 -2.75 -28.82 11.11
CA ARG A 11 -1.74 -29.81 10.73
C ARG A 11 -1.52 -29.78 9.23
N TYR A 12 -2.62 -29.71 8.47
CA TYR A 12 -2.55 -29.70 7.03
C TYR A 12 -1.97 -28.38 6.50
N ARG A 13 -2.34 -27.23 7.11
CA ARG A 13 -1.69 -25.94 6.80
C ARG A 13 -0.18 -25.99 7.05
N THR A 14 0.27 -26.63 8.12
CA THR A 14 1.71 -26.77 8.41
C THR A 14 2.41 -27.64 7.36
N LEU A 15 1.78 -28.74 6.95
CA LEU A 15 2.29 -29.62 5.90
C LEU A 15 2.43 -28.90 4.56
N LEU A 16 1.37 -28.22 4.14
CA LEU A 16 1.38 -27.46 2.87
C LEU A 16 2.41 -26.33 2.91
N ARG A 17 2.49 -25.59 4.02
CA ARG A 17 3.52 -24.57 4.22
C ARG A 17 4.91 -25.16 4.03
N HIS A 18 5.21 -26.30 4.64
CA HIS A 18 6.49 -26.96 4.49
C HIS A 18 6.78 -27.32 3.03
N HIS A 19 5.83 -27.94 2.33
CA HIS A 19 5.99 -28.30 0.92
C HIS A 19 6.24 -27.09 0.01
N ILE A 20 5.54 -26.00 0.26
CA ILE A 20 5.64 -24.76 -0.53
C ILE A 20 6.96 -24.05 -0.22
N SER A 21 7.33 -23.91 1.05
CA SER A 21 8.57 -23.21 1.45
C SER A 21 9.85 -23.95 1.02
N CYS A 22 9.79 -25.27 0.84
CA CYS A 22 10.92 -26.03 0.27
C CYS A 22 11.20 -25.64 -1.20
N ALA A 23 10.17 -25.28 -1.97
CA ALA A 23 10.33 -24.86 -3.37
C ALA A 23 10.59 -23.34 -3.51
N TRP A 24 10.01 -22.55 -2.61
CA TRP A 24 10.10 -21.10 -2.59
C TRP A 24 10.33 -20.58 -1.16
N PRO A 25 11.60 -20.49 -0.70
CA PRO A 25 11.94 -20.07 0.67
C PRO A 25 11.39 -18.69 1.04
N ASP A 26 11.36 -17.76 0.08
CA ASP A 26 10.95 -16.35 0.26
C ASP A 26 9.48 -16.09 -0.13
N ILE A 27 8.63 -17.14 -0.14
CA ILE A 27 7.24 -16.98 -0.53
C ILE A 27 6.41 -16.28 0.56
N ASP A 28 5.58 -15.32 0.15
CA ASP A 28 4.57 -14.72 1.03
C ASP A 28 3.33 -15.65 1.06
N LEU A 29 3.24 -16.51 2.05
CA LEU A 29 2.14 -17.44 2.24
C LEU A 29 1.21 -16.99 3.37
N VAL A 30 0.05 -16.46 2.98
CA VAL A 30 -1.01 -16.02 3.90
C VAL A 30 -1.94 -17.19 4.19
N SER A 31 -2.05 -17.58 5.47
CA SER A 31 -2.99 -18.62 5.92
C SER A 31 -4.30 -18.01 6.42
N TYR A 32 -5.41 -18.53 5.94
CA TYR A 32 -6.75 -18.15 6.35
C TYR A 32 -7.49 -19.34 6.96
N ASN A 33 -7.97 -19.15 8.20
CA ASN A 33 -8.81 -20.14 8.86
C ASN A 33 -10.27 -19.66 8.86
N PRO A 34 -11.15 -20.29 8.06
CA PRO A 34 -12.54 -19.85 7.93
C PRO A 34 -13.37 -20.00 9.20
N ARG A 35 -13.00 -20.91 10.11
CA ARG A 35 -13.67 -21.06 11.42
C ARG A 35 -13.42 -19.88 12.35
N VAL A 36 -12.23 -19.28 12.28
CA VAL A 36 -11.83 -18.19 13.18
C VAL A 36 -12.20 -16.85 12.62
N ARG A 37 -12.05 -16.67 11.30
CA ARG A 37 -12.21 -15.38 10.62
C ARG A 37 -13.56 -15.21 9.91
N GLY A 38 -14.38 -16.27 9.87
CA GLY A 38 -15.66 -16.26 9.15
C GLY A 38 -15.52 -16.26 7.62
N PRO A 39 -16.61 -15.98 6.89
CA PRO A 39 -16.60 -15.90 5.44
C PRO A 39 -15.78 -14.69 4.95
N LEU A 40 -15.15 -14.85 3.77
CA LEU A 40 -14.52 -13.72 3.09
C LEU A 40 -15.58 -12.70 2.68
N THR A 41 -15.22 -11.41 2.77
CA THR A 41 -16.16 -10.34 2.40
C THR A 41 -16.57 -10.45 0.92
N PRO A 42 -17.81 -10.06 0.55
CA PRO A 42 -18.26 -10.10 -0.83
C PRO A 42 -17.38 -9.34 -1.83
N GLY A 43 -16.64 -8.35 -1.38
CA GLY A 43 -15.68 -7.57 -2.18
C GLY A 43 -14.25 -8.12 -2.20
N PHE A 44 -13.99 -9.28 -1.59
CA PHE A 44 -12.65 -9.88 -1.63
C PHE A 44 -12.35 -10.42 -3.03
N LEU A 45 -11.40 -9.82 -3.74
CA LEU A 45 -11.07 -10.15 -5.13
C LEU A 45 -9.79 -10.97 -5.29
N ALA A 46 -9.09 -11.28 -4.23
CA ALA A 46 -7.79 -11.96 -4.26
C ALA A 46 -6.73 -11.34 -5.22
N GLN A 47 -6.91 -10.08 -5.64
CA GLN A 47 -6.06 -9.42 -6.66
C GLN A 47 -4.59 -9.28 -6.24
N GLY A 48 -4.30 -9.35 -4.94
CA GLY A 48 -2.94 -9.33 -4.43
C GLY A 48 -2.28 -10.73 -4.33
N TYR A 49 -2.99 -11.79 -4.73
CA TYR A 49 -2.49 -13.17 -4.67
C TYR A 49 -2.25 -13.74 -6.06
N SER A 50 -1.17 -14.51 -6.20
CA SER A 50 -0.86 -15.24 -7.43
C SER A 50 -1.71 -16.49 -7.57
N VAL A 51 -2.04 -17.16 -6.45
CA VAL A 51 -2.84 -18.39 -6.40
C VAL A 51 -3.56 -18.48 -5.06
N VAL A 52 -4.76 -19.06 -5.07
CA VAL A 52 -5.51 -19.44 -3.86
C VAL A 52 -5.55 -20.97 -3.76
N LEU A 53 -5.09 -21.50 -2.64
CA LEU A 53 -5.26 -22.91 -2.27
C LEU A 53 -6.50 -23.00 -1.38
N LEU A 54 -7.53 -23.72 -1.81
CA LEU A 54 -8.83 -23.78 -1.15
C LEU A 54 -9.17 -25.19 -0.72
N ASP A 55 -9.37 -25.41 0.57
CA ASP A 55 -9.86 -26.68 1.09
C ASP A 55 -11.30 -26.98 0.66
N HIS A 56 -11.61 -28.27 0.48
CA HIS A 56 -12.93 -28.72 0.04
C HIS A 56 -14.02 -28.51 1.10
N ALA A 57 -13.69 -28.63 2.39
CA ALA A 57 -14.65 -28.50 3.47
C ALA A 57 -14.00 -28.20 4.81
N TRP A 58 -14.73 -27.50 5.65
CA TRP A 58 -14.44 -27.27 7.07
C TRP A 58 -15.71 -27.39 7.88
N ASN A 59 -15.60 -27.52 9.19
CA ASN A 59 -16.79 -27.63 10.04
C ASN A 59 -17.60 -26.34 10.00
N GLY A 60 -18.79 -26.41 9.37
CA GLY A 60 -19.71 -25.29 9.19
C GLY A 60 -19.61 -24.58 7.84
N GLY A 61 -18.86 -25.14 6.84
CA GLY A 61 -18.80 -24.55 5.49
C GLY A 61 -18.25 -25.48 4.43
N SER A 62 -18.43 -25.09 3.17
CA SER A 62 -18.01 -25.82 1.99
C SER A 62 -17.08 -24.98 1.12
N GLY A 63 -15.95 -25.56 0.73
CA GLY A 63 -15.04 -24.94 -0.25
C GLY A 63 -15.66 -24.82 -1.64
N LEU A 64 -16.59 -25.71 -2.00
CA LEU A 64 -17.29 -25.62 -3.27
C LEU A 64 -18.19 -24.38 -3.35
N ASP A 65 -18.84 -23.99 -2.26
CA ASP A 65 -19.67 -22.79 -2.24
C ASP A 65 -18.80 -21.53 -2.41
N TRP A 66 -17.64 -21.53 -1.79
CA TRP A 66 -16.68 -20.45 -1.97
C TRP A 66 -16.09 -20.43 -3.38
N LEU A 67 -15.80 -21.60 -3.95
CA LEU A 67 -15.32 -21.70 -5.33
C LEU A 67 -16.33 -21.14 -6.34
N LYS A 68 -17.63 -21.46 -6.16
CA LYS A 68 -18.73 -20.91 -6.98
C LYS A 68 -18.78 -19.38 -6.90
N ASP A 69 -18.66 -18.84 -5.70
CA ASP A 69 -18.61 -17.40 -5.48
C ASP A 69 -17.35 -16.75 -6.09
N PHE A 70 -16.19 -17.38 -5.97
CA PHE A 70 -14.93 -16.87 -6.56
C PHE A 70 -14.93 -16.91 -8.08
N HIS A 71 -15.46 -17.97 -8.68
CA HIS A 71 -15.51 -18.13 -10.13
C HIS A 71 -16.35 -17.04 -10.83
N GLY A 72 -17.37 -16.54 -10.17
CA GLY A 72 -18.19 -15.42 -10.68
C GLY A 72 -17.53 -14.05 -10.60
N ARG A 73 -16.33 -13.93 -10.00
CA ARG A 73 -15.64 -12.66 -9.77
C ARG A 73 -14.57 -12.42 -10.82
N GLU A 74 -14.75 -11.42 -11.67
CA GLU A 74 -13.78 -11.06 -12.72
C GLU A 74 -12.40 -10.71 -12.10
N GLY A 75 -11.34 -11.29 -12.65
CA GLY A 75 -9.96 -11.06 -12.21
C GLY A 75 -9.58 -11.75 -10.90
N PHE A 76 -10.39 -12.69 -10.39
CA PHE A 76 -10.01 -13.49 -9.22
C PHE A 76 -8.81 -14.38 -9.51
N ALA A 77 -7.95 -14.58 -8.50
CA ALA A 77 -6.76 -15.43 -8.64
C ALA A 77 -7.16 -16.91 -8.90
N PRO A 78 -6.38 -17.67 -9.70
CA PRO A 78 -6.64 -19.09 -9.94
C PRO A 78 -6.74 -19.86 -8.63
N VAL A 79 -7.75 -20.74 -8.54
CA VAL A 79 -7.99 -21.55 -7.35
C VAL A 79 -7.52 -22.98 -7.60
N ILE A 80 -6.59 -23.46 -6.78
CA ILE A 80 -6.25 -24.88 -6.65
C ILE A 80 -7.12 -25.45 -5.52
N PHE A 81 -8.03 -26.34 -5.87
CA PHE A 81 -8.96 -26.95 -4.93
C PHE A 81 -8.36 -28.19 -4.30
N LEU A 82 -8.38 -28.27 -2.98
CA LEU A 82 -7.80 -29.36 -2.19
C LEU A 82 -8.94 -30.29 -1.76
N SER A 83 -9.17 -31.38 -2.49
CA SER A 83 -10.20 -32.37 -2.19
C SER A 83 -9.68 -33.46 -1.27
N ALA A 84 -10.58 -34.30 -0.71
CA ALA A 84 -10.17 -35.46 0.06
C ALA A 84 -9.38 -36.46 -0.82
N GLU A 85 -9.90 -36.76 -2.02
CA GLU A 85 -9.28 -37.62 -3.02
C GLU A 85 -9.38 -36.99 -4.42
N ASP A 86 -8.53 -37.40 -5.37
CA ASP A 86 -8.47 -36.83 -6.74
C ASP A 86 -9.77 -37.02 -7.53
N GLU A 87 -10.60 -38.01 -7.21
CA GLU A 87 -11.87 -38.37 -7.91
C GLU A 87 -13.09 -38.37 -6.99
N SER A 88 -13.02 -37.69 -5.85
CA SER A 88 -14.19 -37.51 -4.99
C SER A 88 -15.30 -36.74 -5.69
N PRO A 89 -16.58 -36.84 -5.28
CA PRO A 89 -17.68 -36.05 -5.83
C PRO A 89 -17.34 -34.53 -5.83
N ASP A 90 -16.77 -34.03 -4.75
CA ASP A 90 -16.35 -32.63 -4.61
C ASP A 90 -15.24 -32.26 -5.61
N ALA A 91 -14.33 -33.19 -5.92
CA ALA A 91 -13.28 -32.98 -6.90
C ALA A 91 -13.83 -32.84 -8.32
N VAL A 92 -14.83 -33.67 -8.67
CA VAL A 92 -15.52 -33.62 -9.97
C VAL A 92 -16.29 -32.30 -10.10
N GLU A 93 -17.04 -31.92 -9.07
CA GLU A 93 -17.81 -30.68 -9.05
C GLU A 93 -16.89 -29.44 -9.09
N ALA A 94 -15.78 -29.45 -8.35
CA ALA A 94 -14.82 -28.35 -8.36
C ALA A 94 -14.21 -28.09 -9.75
N ARG A 95 -13.89 -29.18 -10.50
CA ARG A 95 -13.44 -29.05 -11.89
C ARG A 95 -14.51 -28.43 -12.79
N ALA A 96 -15.76 -28.89 -12.64
CA ALA A 96 -16.89 -28.35 -13.39
C ALA A 96 -17.22 -26.88 -13.05
N THR A 97 -16.93 -26.47 -11.81
CA THR A 97 -17.13 -25.10 -11.30
C THR A 97 -16.03 -24.13 -11.74
N GLY A 98 -14.88 -24.62 -12.25
CA GLY A 98 -13.81 -23.76 -12.74
C GLY A 98 -12.59 -23.66 -11.82
N ALA A 99 -12.36 -24.65 -10.94
CA ALA A 99 -11.07 -24.77 -10.27
C ALA A 99 -9.96 -24.89 -11.32
N PHE A 100 -8.87 -24.14 -11.15
CA PHE A 100 -7.70 -24.22 -12.03
C PHE A 100 -7.10 -25.62 -12.03
N GLU A 101 -7.02 -26.22 -10.87
CA GLU A 101 -6.61 -27.60 -10.66
C GLU A 101 -7.25 -28.17 -9.39
N VAL A 102 -7.39 -29.50 -9.33
CA VAL A 102 -7.88 -30.21 -8.15
C VAL A 102 -6.83 -31.23 -7.72
N ILE A 103 -6.48 -31.19 -6.43
CA ILE A 103 -5.45 -32.06 -5.83
C ILE A 103 -6.03 -32.78 -4.61
N GLY A 104 -5.96 -34.11 -4.61
CA GLY A 104 -6.36 -34.94 -3.48
C GLY A 104 -5.35 -34.85 -2.35
N LYS A 105 -5.84 -34.62 -1.13
CA LYS A 105 -5.04 -34.49 0.10
C LYS A 105 -4.30 -35.78 0.48
N THR A 106 -4.91 -36.94 0.22
CA THR A 106 -4.39 -38.27 0.65
C THR A 106 -3.11 -38.67 -0.07
N LYS A 107 -2.85 -38.16 -1.26
CA LYS A 107 -1.66 -38.53 -2.07
C LYS A 107 -0.92 -37.31 -2.60
N ILE A 108 -0.91 -36.22 -1.83
CA ILE A 108 -0.26 -34.99 -2.26
C ILE A 108 1.24 -35.21 -2.43
N LYS A 109 1.73 -35.05 -3.65
CA LYS A 109 3.15 -35.09 -3.96
C LYS A 109 3.67 -33.65 -4.05
N HIS A 110 4.80 -33.41 -3.42
CA HIS A 110 5.51 -32.12 -3.45
C HIS A 110 5.64 -31.54 -4.87
N THR A 111 6.06 -32.37 -5.83
CA THR A 111 6.19 -31.96 -7.23
C THR A 111 4.87 -31.58 -7.87
N LYS A 112 3.79 -32.38 -7.67
CA LYS A 112 2.47 -32.11 -8.24
C LYS A 112 1.90 -30.78 -7.75
N LEU A 113 2.01 -30.52 -6.44
CA LEU A 113 1.55 -29.26 -5.83
C LEU A 113 2.33 -28.07 -6.37
N ASN A 114 3.66 -28.14 -6.40
CA ASN A 114 4.49 -27.02 -6.83
C ASN A 114 4.35 -26.73 -8.33
N ASP A 115 4.20 -27.76 -9.17
CA ASP A 115 3.94 -27.58 -10.59
C ASP A 115 2.56 -26.95 -10.86
N ALA A 116 1.54 -27.34 -10.08
CA ALA A 116 0.21 -26.72 -10.16
C ALA A 116 0.26 -25.23 -9.75
N ILE A 117 0.95 -24.93 -8.65
CA ILE A 117 1.13 -23.52 -8.19
C ILE A 117 1.86 -22.70 -9.24
N ARG A 118 2.93 -23.23 -9.84
CA ARG A 118 3.69 -22.51 -10.89
C ARG A 118 2.81 -22.21 -12.09
N ARG A 119 2.11 -23.21 -12.63
CA ARG A 119 1.20 -23.04 -13.77
C ARG A 119 0.08 -22.04 -13.49
N ALA A 120 -0.52 -22.10 -12.30
CA ALA A 120 -1.55 -21.18 -11.87
C ALA A 120 -1.02 -19.74 -11.76
N ALA A 121 0.17 -19.55 -11.17
CA ALA A 121 0.80 -18.24 -11.06
C ALA A 121 1.16 -17.64 -12.43
N ASP A 122 1.66 -18.46 -13.37
CA ASP A 122 1.98 -18.03 -14.75
C ASP A 122 0.71 -17.62 -15.50
N GLU A 123 -0.41 -18.36 -15.32
CA GLU A 123 -1.68 -18.02 -15.95
C GLU A 123 -2.26 -16.72 -15.36
N GLN A 124 -2.15 -16.53 -14.03
CA GLN A 124 -2.56 -15.29 -13.39
C GLN A 124 -1.76 -14.09 -13.90
N ALA A 125 -0.46 -14.22 -14.06
CA ALA A 125 0.39 -13.16 -14.59
C ALA A 125 -0.02 -12.77 -16.03
N LYS A 126 -0.31 -13.76 -16.89
CA LYS A 126 -0.81 -13.52 -18.24
C LYS A 126 -2.20 -12.90 -18.27
N ALA A 127 -3.11 -13.36 -17.39
CA ALA A 127 -4.46 -12.81 -17.28
C ALA A 127 -4.44 -11.37 -16.79
N GLN A 128 -3.62 -11.06 -15.78
CA GLN A 128 -3.41 -9.69 -15.28
C GLN A 128 -2.83 -8.79 -16.37
N SER A 129 -1.85 -9.24 -17.14
CA SER A 129 -1.29 -8.46 -18.25
C SER A 129 -2.35 -8.16 -19.31
N ARG A 130 -3.12 -9.16 -19.75
CA ARG A 130 -4.24 -8.97 -20.71
C ARG A 130 -5.29 -8.00 -20.19
N TRP A 131 -5.67 -8.13 -18.92
CA TRP A 131 -6.64 -7.24 -18.28
C TRP A 131 -6.13 -5.80 -18.19
N ARG A 132 -4.86 -5.58 -17.82
CA ARG A 132 -4.23 -4.25 -17.77
C ARG A 132 -4.24 -3.57 -19.15
N MET A 133 -3.90 -4.31 -20.20
CA MET A 133 -3.95 -3.79 -21.58
C MET A 133 -5.39 -3.46 -22.01
N SER A 134 -6.36 -4.32 -21.68
CA SER A 134 -7.78 -4.09 -21.99
C SER A 134 -8.35 -2.90 -21.23
N ALA A 135 -8.04 -2.76 -19.93
CA ALA A 135 -8.46 -1.63 -19.11
C ALA A 135 -7.85 -0.32 -19.61
N GLY A 136 -6.56 -0.33 -20.00
CA GLY A 136 -5.90 0.82 -20.61
C GLY A 136 -6.52 1.21 -21.95
N ALA A 137 -6.87 0.23 -22.81
CA ALA A 137 -7.52 0.47 -24.09
C ALA A 137 -8.93 1.06 -23.91
N LYS A 138 -9.71 0.53 -22.95
CA LYS A 138 -11.02 1.06 -22.59
C LYS A 138 -10.93 2.49 -22.08
N MET A 139 -9.99 2.76 -21.16
CA MET A 139 -9.74 4.11 -20.68
C MET A 139 -9.40 5.07 -21.81
N ALA A 140 -8.47 4.69 -22.71
CA ALA A 140 -8.12 5.52 -23.87
C ALA A 140 -9.31 5.82 -24.78
N GLN A 141 -10.30 4.91 -24.84
CA GLN A 141 -11.54 5.05 -25.61
C GLN A 141 -12.54 5.96 -24.89
N ASP A 142 -12.75 5.76 -23.59
CA ASP A 142 -13.66 6.55 -22.76
C ASP A 142 -13.21 8.03 -22.65
N PHE A 143 -11.89 8.28 -22.75
CA PHE A 143 -11.30 9.61 -22.68
C PHE A 143 -10.92 10.23 -24.04
N ALA A 144 -11.32 9.64 -25.16
CA ALA A 144 -10.93 10.10 -26.52
C ALA A 144 -11.29 11.55 -26.86
N GLY A 145 -12.15 12.21 -26.07
CA GLY A 145 -12.53 13.62 -26.21
C GLY A 145 -11.70 14.62 -25.38
N ALA A 146 -10.87 14.16 -24.42
CA ALA A 146 -10.15 14.99 -23.47
C ALA A 146 -8.65 15.13 -23.83
N ARG A 147 -7.90 15.93 -23.07
CA ARG A 147 -6.43 16.14 -23.17
C ARG A 147 -5.59 14.84 -23.17
N LEU A 148 -6.19 13.68 -22.93
CA LEU A 148 -5.53 12.37 -22.98
C LEU A 148 -5.01 11.95 -24.35
N LYS A 149 -5.31 12.69 -25.43
CA LYS A 149 -4.64 12.51 -26.74
C LYS A 149 -3.12 12.68 -26.68
N GLU A 150 -2.64 13.32 -25.62
CA GLU A 150 -1.21 13.51 -25.35
C GLU A 150 -0.53 12.29 -24.72
N TYR A 151 -1.29 11.26 -24.35
CA TYR A 151 -0.76 10.03 -23.74
C TYR A 151 -1.04 8.81 -24.60
N ARG A 152 -0.01 7.97 -24.76
CA ARG A 152 -0.06 6.74 -25.55
C ARG A 152 0.31 5.53 -24.70
N ARG A 153 0.02 4.32 -25.19
CA ARG A 153 0.37 3.05 -24.53
C ARG A 153 -0.06 2.99 -23.07
N ILE A 154 -1.30 3.36 -22.82
CA ILE A 154 -1.86 3.38 -21.46
C ILE A 154 -2.04 1.95 -20.96
N GLU A 155 -1.43 1.63 -19.82
CA GLU A 155 -1.52 0.32 -19.16
C GLU A 155 -1.90 0.51 -17.69
N LEU A 156 -2.90 -0.24 -17.19
CA LEU A 156 -3.27 -0.22 -15.77
C LEU A 156 -2.19 -0.91 -14.94
N ILE A 157 -1.59 -0.19 -13.99
CA ILE A 157 -0.55 -0.71 -13.09
C ILE A 157 -1.04 -1.02 -11.68
N ALA A 158 -2.07 -0.31 -11.21
CA ALA A 158 -2.68 -0.59 -9.92
C ALA A 158 -4.13 -0.08 -9.86
N LYS A 159 -4.96 -0.78 -9.07
CA LYS A 159 -6.32 -0.38 -8.76
C LYS A 159 -6.45 -0.20 -7.26
N GLY A 160 -6.74 1.03 -6.83
CA GLY A 160 -7.06 1.37 -5.45
C GLY A 160 -8.57 1.35 -5.20
N SER A 161 -8.97 1.65 -3.98
CA SER A 161 -10.39 1.76 -3.60
C SER A 161 -11.09 2.99 -4.21
N VAL A 162 -10.33 4.05 -4.47
CA VAL A 162 -10.87 5.35 -4.93
C VAL A 162 -10.28 5.78 -6.26
N SER A 163 -9.10 5.28 -6.65
CA SER A 163 -8.40 5.68 -7.87
C SER A 163 -7.71 4.51 -8.55
N GLU A 164 -7.50 4.63 -9.84
CA GLU A 164 -6.74 3.70 -10.67
C GLU A 164 -5.45 4.38 -11.14
N LEU A 165 -4.35 3.61 -11.20
CA LEU A 165 -3.06 4.09 -11.67
C LEU A 165 -2.73 3.43 -13.00
N PHE A 166 -2.37 4.23 -13.99
CA PHE A 166 -1.97 3.76 -15.30
C PHE A 166 -0.56 4.24 -15.63
N LEU A 167 0.20 3.37 -16.28
CA LEU A 167 1.45 3.73 -16.92
C LEU A 167 1.13 4.22 -18.34
N ALA A 168 1.68 5.35 -18.72
CA ALA A 168 1.45 5.92 -20.05
C ALA A 168 2.74 6.56 -20.59
N GLU A 169 2.81 6.70 -21.92
CA GLU A 169 3.86 7.42 -22.61
C GLU A 169 3.34 8.79 -23.06
N SER A 170 4.02 9.87 -22.66
CA SER A 170 3.69 11.21 -23.14
C SER A 170 3.97 11.33 -24.64
N ALA A 171 2.96 11.69 -25.42
CA ALA A 171 3.10 11.89 -26.86
C ALA A 171 3.96 13.12 -27.22
N THR A 172 4.04 14.08 -26.28
CA THR A 172 4.74 15.35 -26.49
C THR A 172 6.23 15.23 -26.20
N HIS A 173 6.60 14.44 -25.16
CA HIS A 173 7.99 14.36 -24.68
C HIS A 173 8.59 12.96 -24.78
N GLY A 174 7.77 11.92 -25.05
CA GLY A 174 8.22 10.53 -25.07
C GLY A 174 8.50 9.95 -23.68
N ASP A 175 8.30 10.74 -22.62
CA ASP A 175 8.55 10.31 -21.25
C ASP A 175 7.45 9.34 -20.75
N VAL A 176 7.87 8.37 -19.93
CA VAL A 176 6.95 7.49 -19.23
C VAL A 176 6.41 8.21 -18.00
N VAL A 177 5.08 8.26 -17.88
CA VAL A 177 4.38 8.93 -16.80
C VAL A 177 3.40 7.99 -16.11
N VAL A 178 3.01 8.31 -14.89
CA VAL A 178 1.89 7.67 -14.20
C VAL A 178 0.66 8.58 -14.29
N LEU A 179 -0.44 8.02 -14.79
CA LEU A 179 -1.75 8.67 -14.75
C LEU A 179 -2.54 8.11 -13.56
N LYS A 180 -2.83 8.96 -12.58
CA LYS A 180 -3.76 8.65 -11.49
C LYS A 180 -5.13 9.14 -11.88
N VAL A 181 -6.10 8.21 -12.01
CA VAL A 181 -7.45 8.51 -12.43
C VAL A 181 -8.39 8.27 -11.26
N THR A 182 -9.22 9.26 -10.96
CA THR A 182 -10.18 9.23 -9.86
C THR A 182 -11.57 9.56 -10.43
N PRO A 183 -12.63 8.77 -10.16
CA PRO A 183 -13.98 9.10 -10.56
C PRO A 183 -14.41 10.47 -10.00
N ALA A 184 -15.02 11.30 -10.82
CA ALA A 184 -15.61 12.56 -10.37
C ALA A 184 -16.95 12.25 -9.66
N ILE A 185 -17.07 12.62 -8.39
CA ILE A 185 -18.32 12.45 -7.64
C ILE A 185 -19.24 13.60 -8.05
N ARG A 186 -20.21 13.32 -8.92
CA ARG A 186 -21.28 14.28 -9.22
C ARG A 186 -22.37 14.19 -8.16
N LYS A 187 -22.65 15.27 -7.46
CA LYS A 187 -23.90 15.45 -6.72
C LYS A 187 -24.91 16.15 -7.62
N GLU A 188 -26.15 15.71 -7.58
CA GLU A 188 -27.26 16.24 -8.39
C GLU A 188 -27.59 17.74 -8.12
N THR A 189 -26.92 18.39 -7.15
CA THR A 189 -27.25 19.73 -6.64
C THR A 189 -26.14 20.76 -6.78
N GLY A 190 -25.38 20.77 -7.88
CA GLY A 190 -24.44 21.87 -8.18
C GLY A 190 -22.97 21.51 -8.07
N VAL A 191 -22.10 22.47 -8.43
CA VAL A 191 -20.64 22.32 -8.37
C VAL A 191 -20.23 22.00 -6.94
N ASP A 192 -19.58 20.85 -6.75
CA ASP A 192 -19.16 20.40 -5.42
C ASP A 192 -17.97 21.27 -4.95
N GLN A 193 -18.19 22.07 -3.91
CA GLN A 193 -17.12 22.86 -3.27
C GLN A 193 -15.88 22.02 -2.90
N SER A 194 -16.04 20.70 -2.75
CA SER A 194 -14.94 19.79 -2.51
C SER A 194 -14.06 19.60 -3.75
N MET A 195 -14.65 19.64 -4.95
CA MET A 195 -13.94 19.59 -6.23
C MET A 195 -13.13 20.86 -6.48
N GLU A 196 -13.74 22.03 -6.24
CA GLU A 196 -13.03 23.31 -6.41
C GLU A 196 -11.82 23.39 -5.45
N ARG A 197 -11.98 22.98 -4.20
CA ARG A 197 -10.85 22.92 -3.24
C ARG A 197 -9.78 21.93 -3.66
N PHE A 198 -10.18 20.75 -4.15
CA PHE A 198 -9.25 19.77 -4.69
C PHE A 198 -8.43 20.35 -5.84
N LEU A 199 -9.07 21.05 -6.77
CA LEU A 199 -8.40 21.68 -7.89
C LEU A 199 -7.47 22.81 -7.43
N GLN A 200 -7.87 23.62 -6.44
CA GLN A 200 -7.05 24.69 -5.88
C GLN A 200 -5.81 24.15 -5.17
N GLU A 201 -5.97 23.17 -4.28
CA GLU A 201 -4.85 22.51 -3.59
C GLU A 201 -3.90 21.85 -4.59
N PHE A 202 -4.45 21.34 -5.68
CA PHE A 202 -3.68 20.71 -6.73
C PHE A 202 -2.86 21.72 -7.54
N GLU A 203 -3.43 22.85 -7.93
CA GLU A 203 -2.70 23.93 -8.62
C GLU A 203 -1.54 24.44 -7.75
N MET A 204 -1.72 24.56 -6.43
CA MET A 204 -0.63 24.91 -5.52
C MET A 204 0.49 23.87 -5.55
N LEU A 205 0.16 22.56 -5.53
CA LEU A 205 1.16 21.49 -5.59
C LEU A 205 1.91 21.47 -6.91
N ARG A 206 1.26 21.77 -8.03
CA ARG A 206 1.89 21.85 -9.35
C ARG A 206 2.98 22.91 -9.43
N GLU A 207 2.86 23.98 -8.66
CA GLU A 207 3.83 25.07 -8.62
C GLU A 207 5.05 24.74 -7.73
N ILE A 208 4.91 23.79 -6.81
CA ILE A 208 6.03 23.41 -5.94
C ILE A 208 7.11 22.68 -6.76
N ARG A 209 8.28 23.28 -6.83
CA ARG A 209 9.48 22.68 -7.43
C ARG A 209 10.47 22.33 -6.34
N HIS A 210 10.44 21.09 -5.89
CA HIS A 210 11.33 20.59 -4.84
C HIS A 210 11.91 19.22 -5.23
N PRO A 211 13.22 18.98 -4.99
CA PRO A 211 13.88 17.72 -5.42
C PRO A 211 13.24 16.47 -4.79
N ASN A 212 12.64 16.56 -3.61
CA ASN A 212 12.04 15.45 -2.91
C ASN A 212 10.49 15.44 -2.96
N ILE A 213 9.91 16.15 -3.92
CA ILE A 213 8.47 16.11 -4.22
C ILE A 213 8.29 15.57 -5.63
N VAL A 214 7.24 14.77 -5.83
CA VAL A 214 6.87 14.25 -7.15
C VAL A 214 6.61 15.38 -8.14
N ARG A 215 7.17 15.27 -9.33
CA ARG A 215 6.85 16.22 -10.40
C ARG A 215 5.48 15.88 -10.97
N ILE A 216 4.63 16.89 -11.01
CA ILE A 216 3.32 16.83 -11.64
C ILE A 216 3.44 17.49 -13.00
N TYR A 217 3.02 16.79 -14.05
CA TYR A 217 3.11 17.27 -15.43
C TYR A 217 1.81 17.91 -15.89
N ASP A 218 0.68 17.27 -15.59
CA ASP A 218 -0.62 17.73 -16.04
C ASP A 218 -1.76 17.29 -15.12
N LEU A 219 -2.83 18.06 -15.14
CA LEU A 219 -4.12 17.76 -14.52
C LEU A 219 -5.21 17.94 -15.56
N GLY A 220 -6.07 16.94 -15.68
CA GLY A 220 -7.25 17.00 -16.52
C GLY A 220 -8.51 16.67 -15.75
N VAL A 221 -9.57 17.38 -16.12
CA VAL A 221 -10.93 17.13 -15.64
C VAL A 221 -11.76 16.75 -16.83
N THR A 222 -12.45 15.62 -16.74
CA THR A 222 -13.45 15.16 -17.70
C THR A 222 -14.84 15.20 -17.04
N ASP A 223 -15.86 14.89 -17.83
CA ASP A 223 -17.22 14.84 -17.29
C ASP A 223 -17.38 13.84 -16.13
N ASP A 224 -16.63 12.75 -16.11
CA ASP A 224 -16.81 11.66 -15.17
C ASP A 224 -15.57 11.36 -14.33
N HIS A 225 -14.39 11.95 -14.64
CA HIS A 225 -13.13 11.62 -13.98
C HIS A 225 -12.20 12.83 -13.86
N LEU A 226 -11.32 12.74 -12.87
CA LEU A 226 -10.13 13.54 -12.72
C LEU A 226 -8.92 12.68 -13.06
N PHE A 227 -7.98 13.20 -13.82
CA PHE A 227 -6.69 12.53 -13.99
C PHE A 227 -5.53 13.45 -13.65
N LEU A 228 -4.49 12.84 -13.14
CA LEU A 228 -3.25 13.46 -12.73
C LEU A 228 -2.09 12.75 -13.41
N ALA A 229 -1.35 13.46 -14.25
CA ALA A 229 -0.13 12.96 -14.85
C ALA A 229 1.08 13.35 -14.00
N MET A 230 1.84 12.35 -13.56
CA MET A 230 2.99 12.55 -12.66
C MET A 230 4.19 11.70 -13.06
N GLU A 231 5.32 12.01 -12.45
CA GLU A 231 6.59 11.31 -12.58
C GLU A 231 6.44 9.80 -12.32
N HIS A 232 7.06 8.99 -13.17
CA HIS A 232 7.15 7.53 -13.00
C HIS A 232 8.41 7.16 -12.23
N PHE A 233 8.28 6.18 -11.32
CA PHE A 233 9.38 5.69 -10.48
C PHE A 233 9.60 4.19 -10.71
N ALA A 234 10.58 3.84 -11.51
CA ALA A 234 10.88 2.45 -11.86
C ALA A 234 11.39 1.61 -10.67
N ARG A 235 12.01 2.23 -9.67
CA ARG A 235 12.56 1.54 -8.49
C ARG A 235 11.53 1.22 -7.42
N GLY A 236 10.30 1.72 -7.55
CA GLY A 236 9.22 1.48 -6.60
C GLY A 236 9.29 2.38 -5.37
N ASP A 237 8.62 1.95 -4.28
CA ASP A 237 8.44 2.71 -3.06
C ASP A 237 9.52 2.42 -1.99
N LEU A 238 9.54 3.24 -0.94
CA LEU A 238 10.48 3.12 0.17
C LEU A 238 10.27 1.81 0.96
N ARG A 239 9.07 1.22 0.98
CA ARG A 239 8.85 -0.11 1.63
C ARG A 239 9.72 -1.18 1.00
N LYS A 240 9.78 -1.21 -0.34
CA LYS A 240 10.64 -2.14 -1.07
C LYS A 240 12.10 -1.91 -0.69
N ARG A 241 12.54 -0.66 -0.64
CA ARG A 241 13.91 -0.32 -0.26
C ARG A 241 14.23 -0.68 1.20
N MET A 242 13.27 -0.51 2.12
CA MET A 242 13.42 -0.90 3.54
C MET A 242 13.55 -2.43 3.68
N SER A 243 12.85 -3.21 2.88
CA SER A 243 12.95 -4.68 2.92
C SER A 243 14.34 -5.21 2.50
N GLU A 244 15.10 -4.43 1.75
CA GLU A 244 16.50 -4.72 1.38
C GLU A 244 17.50 -4.38 2.49
N GLY A 245 17.04 -3.70 3.56
CA GLY A 245 17.83 -3.20 4.67
C GLY A 245 18.39 -1.79 4.43
N LEU A 246 18.36 -0.97 5.50
CA LEU A 246 18.90 0.38 5.51
C LEU A 246 19.95 0.53 6.60
N THR A 247 21.03 1.26 6.31
CA THR A 247 21.93 1.72 7.36
C THR A 247 21.29 2.89 8.11
N ALA A 248 21.72 3.14 9.36
CA ALA A 248 21.25 4.29 10.13
C ALA A 248 21.46 5.61 9.38
N ARG A 249 22.61 5.77 8.72
CA ARG A 249 22.92 6.96 7.91
C ARG A 249 21.97 7.15 6.73
N GLN A 250 21.61 6.06 6.03
CA GLN A 250 20.62 6.12 4.94
C GLN A 250 19.23 6.46 5.47
N SER A 251 18.82 5.88 6.61
CA SER A 251 17.54 6.17 7.26
C SER A 251 17.41 7.63 7.65
N LEU A 252 18.45 8.19 8.26
CA LEU A 252 18.53 9.61 8.62
C LEU A 252 18.53 10.50 7.37
N GLY A 253 19.26 10.13 6.31
CA GLY A 253 19.28 10.88 5.05
C GLY A 253 17.88 10.95 4.43
N TYR A 254 17.18 9.84 4.32
CA TYR A 254 15.81 9.82 3.82
C TYR A 254 14.83 10.60 4.72
N ALA A 255 14.98 10.50 6.05
CA ALA A 255 14.15 11.27 6.97
C ALA A 255 14.38 12.79 6.84
N ARG A 256 15.62 13.23 6.66
CA ARG A 256 15.96 14.65 6.39
C ARG A 256 15.32 15.12 5.08
N ASP A 257 15.50 14.36 4.01
CA ASP A 257 14.98 14.72 2.69
C ASP A 257 13.44 14.78 2.70
N LEU A 258 12.78 13.88 3.47
CA LEU A 258 11.34 13.93 3.72
C LEU A 258 10.94 15.16 4.53
N ALA A 259 11.71 15.53 5.55
CA ALA A 259 11.44 16.73 6.34
C ALA A 259 11.48 18.00 5.47
N HIS A 260 12.46 18.12 4.54
CA HIS A 260 12.49 19.22 3.58
C HIS A 260 11.31 19.20 2.62
N ALA A 261 10.89 18.02 2.12
CA ALA A 261 9.70 17.91 1.29
C ALA A 261 8.42 18.33 2.03
N LEU A 262 8.28 17.91 3.30
CA LEU A 262 7.16 18.31 4.15
C LEU A 262 7.15 19.82 4.38
N GLN A 263 8.31 20.43 4.67
CA GLN A 263 8.41 21.87 4.86
C GLN A 263 7.92 22.63 3.62
N ALA A 264 8.31 22.19 2.43
CA ALA A 264 7.91 22.85 1.19
C ALA A 264 6.39 22.82 0.94
N ILE A 265 5.70 21.75 1.33
CA ILE A 265 4.22 21.70 1.24
C ILE A 265 3.55 22.47 2.37
N HIS A 266 4.13 22.48 3.57
CA HIS A 266 3.61 23.22 4.72
C HIS A 266 3.64 24.74 4.47
N GLU A 267 4.64 25.26 3.76
CA GLU A 267 4.76 26.69 3.40
C GLU A 267 3.61 27.19 2.53
N VAL A 268 3.00 26.30 1.73
CA VAL A 268 1.80 26.63 0.94
C VAL A 268 0.50 26.22 1.65
N GLY A 269 0.57 25.87 2.95
CA GLY A 269 -0.60 25.53 3.77
C GLY A 269 -1.15 24.12 3.55
N ILE A 270 -0.40 23.24 2.90
CA ILE A 270 -0.80 21.84 2.64
C ILE A 270 -0.13 20.93 3.66
N PHE A 271 -0.91 20.08 4.34
CA PHE A 271 -0.43 19.01 5.22
C PHE A 271 -0.62 17.65 4.53
N HIS A 272 0.39 16.77 4.65
CA HIS A 272 0.39 15.47 3.94
C HIS A 272 -0.66 14.49 4.49
N ARG A 273 -0.80 14.40 5.81
CA ARG A 273 -1.81 13.61 6.56
C ARG A 273 -1.82 12.09 6.35
N ASP A 274 -1.05 11.57 5.42
CA ASP A 274 -0.93 10.12 5.12
C ASP A 274 0.52 9.73 4.83
N LEU A 275 1.47 10.33 5.56
CA LEU A 275 2.88 10.01 5.40
C LEU A 275 3.14 8.56 5.80
N LYS A 276 3.68 7.78 4.88
CA LYS A 276 4.03 6.35 5.03
C LYS A 276 5.02 5.93 3.96
N PRO A 277 5.77 4.81 4.14
CA PRO A 277 6.75 4.36 3.16
C PRO A 277 6.20 4.13 1.76
N GLY A 278 4.93 3.74 1.63
CA GLY A 278 4.27 3.55 0.33
C GLY A 278 3.97 4.85 -0.44
N ASN A 279 4.06 6.01 0.23
CA ASN A 279 3.88 7.31 -0.38
C ASN A 279 5.22 8.03 -0.62
N VAL A 280 6.33 7.29 -0.54
CA VAL A 280 7.69 7.77 -0.83
C VAL A 280 8.27 6.89 -1.92
N MET A 281 8.54 7.46 -3.08
CA MET A 281 9.08 6.75 -4.25
C MET A 281 10.58 6.99 -4.38
N LEU A 282 11.29 6.06 -5.03
CA LEU A 282 12.72 6.16 -5.29
C LEU A 282 12.99 6.45 -6.76
N ARG A 283 13.84 7.46 -7.03
CA ARG A 283 14.42 7.74 -8.35
C ARG A 283 15.63 6.84 -8.61
N ASP A 284 16.07 6.80 -9.86
CA ASP A 284 17.20 5.96 -10.30
C ASP A 284 18.52 6.35 -9.62
N ASP A 285 18.71 7.62 -9.30
CA ASP A 285 19.85 8.15 -8.55
C ASP A 285 19.84 7.83 -7.04
N GLY A 286 18.76 7.20 -6.55
CA GLY A 286 18.55 6.88 -5.15
C GLY A 286 17.95 7.99 -4.31
N SER A 287 17.67 9.16 -4.89
CA SER A 287 16.89 10.21 -4.22
C SER A 287 15.43 9.78 -4.06
N ILE A 288 14.73 10.41 -3.10
CA ILE A 288 13.33 10.12 -2.83
C ILE A 288 12.42 11.23 -3.35
N ALA A 289 11.17 10.85 -3.62
CA ALA A 289 10.09 11.77 -3.94
C ALA A 289 8.83 11.44 -3.13
N LEU A 290 8.30 12.41 -2.42
CA LEU A 290 7.03 12.34 -1.72
C LEU A 290 5.89 12.43 -2.73
N ILE A 291 4.93 11.50 -2.63
CA ILE A 291 3.73 11.42 -3.49
C ILE A 291 2.46 11.42 -2.61
N ASP A 292 1.30 11.60 -3.24
CA ASP A 292 -0.02 11.40 -2.60
C ASP A 292 -0.30 12.28 -1.37
N PHE A 293 -0.42 13.56 -1.56
CA PHE A 293 -0.65 14.61 -0.54
C PHE A 293 -2.03 14.57 0.14
N GLY A 294 -2.62 13.44 0.39
CA GLY A 294 -3.87 13.28 1.16
C GLY A 294 -5.10 14.07 0.66
N LEU A 295 -5.02 14.70 -0.52
CA LEU A 295 -6.06 15.55 -1.11
C LEU A 295 -7.41 14.82 -1.21
N ALA A 296 -7.40 13.56 -1.61
CA ALA A 296 -8.60 12.74 -1.69
C ALA A 296 -9.21 12.44 -0.31
N LYS A 297 -8.42 12.42 0.77
CA LYS A 297 -8.90 12.18 2.13
C LYS A 297 -9.62 13.41 2.72
N HIS A 298 -9.26 14.62 2.29
CA HIS A 298 -9.98 15.82 2.72
C HIS A 298 -11.44 15.84 2.25
N VAL A 299 -11.70 15.26 1.08
CA VAL A 299 -13.05 15.10 0.53
C VAL A 299 -13.78 13.94 1.22
N ALA A 300 -13.08 12.83 1.49
CA ALA A 300 -13.66 11.63 2.11
C ALA A 300 -13.87 11.78 3.63
N LEU A 301 -12.94 12.38 4.37
CA LEU A 301 -13.04 12.52 5.85
C LEU A 301 -14.20 13.40 6.33
N LYS A 302 -14.76 14.31 5.51
CA LYS A 302 -16.02 14.99 5.81
C LYS A 302 -17.26 14.11 5.56
N MET A 303 -17.10 12.98 4.84
CA MET A 303 -18.21 12.09 4.49
C MET A 303 -18.28 10.80 5.32
N GLU A 304 -17.21 10.40 6.03
CA GLU A 304 -17.14 9.06 6.61
C GLU A 304 -16.63 9.03 8.06
N VAL A 305 -17.26 9.78 8.96
CA VAL A 305 -17.60 9.20 10.25
C VAL A 305 -18.89 8.41 9.99
N THR A 306 -18.75 7.25 9.35
CA THR A 306 -19.89 6.34 9.23
C THR A 306 -20.21 5.79 10.60
N ASP A 307 -21.52 5.65 10.90
CA ASP A 307 -22.10 5.01 12.11
C ASP A 307 -21.57 3.57 12.37
N LYS A 308 -20.59 3.09 11.60
CA LYS A 308 -20.02 1.73 11.68
C LYS A 308 -18.56 1.65 12.12
N GLY A 309 -17.92 2.74 12.53
CA GLY A 309 -16.55 2.69 13.11
C GLY A 309 -15.43 2.21 12.16
N LEU A 310 -15.64 2.28 10.84
CA LEU A 310 -14.62 1.93 9.85
C LEU A 310 -13.64 3.09 9.68
N ILE A 311 -12.43 2.91 10.20
CA ILE A 311 -11.31 3.84 10.00
C ILE A 311 -10.66 3.52 8.66
N PHE A 312 -10.78 4.45 7.70
CA PHE A 312 -10.08 4.35 6.41
C PHE A 312 -8.61 4.79 6.55
N GLY A 313 -7.68 3.92 6.22
CA GLY A 313 -6.25 4.20 6.20
C GLY A 313 -5.42 3.20 7.00
N THR A 314 -4.10 3.31 6.90
CA THR A 314 -3.17 2.48 7.67
C THR A 314 -2.85 3.22 8.99
N PRO A 315 -3.39 2.81 10.15
CA PRO A 315 -3.27 3.57 11.40
C PRO A 315 -1.85 3.61 11.97
N HIS A 316 -0.92 2.83 11.43
CA HIS A 316 0.44 2.65 11.94
C HIS A 316 1.32 3.91 11.93
N TYR A 317 0.97 4.94 11.14
CA TYR A 317 1.74 6.20 11.05
C TYR A 317 0.91 7.40 11.51
N MET A 318 -0.31 7.16 11.96
CA MET A 318 -1.25 8.20 12.32
C MET A 318 -0.85 8.85 13.64
N SER A 319 -0.86 10.17 13.70
CA SER A 319 -0.56 10.89 14.94
C SER A 319 -1.69 10.73 15.97
N PRO A 320 -1.41 10.91 17.29
CA PRO A 320 -2.42 10.84 18.33
C PRO A 320 -3.63 11.74 18.08
N GLU A 321 -3.41 12.99 17.64
CA GLU A 321 -4.45 13.95 17.33
C GLU A 321 -5.30 13.54 16.13
N GLN A 322 -4.69 12.95 15.09
CA GLN A 322 -5.43 12.38 13.96
C GLN A 322 -6.33 11.24 14.40
N GLY A 323 -5.82 10.34 15.25
CA GLY A 323 -6.59 9.22 15.80
C GLY A 323 -7.76 9.65 16.68
N HIS A 324 -7.72 10.85 17.27
CA HIS A 324 -8.80 11.43 18.07
C HIS A 324 -9.69 12.40 17.30
N GLY A 325 -9.46 12.62 16.01
CA GLY A 325 -10.25 13.58 15.21
C GLY A 325 -10.07 15.04 15.65
N LYS A 326 -8.94 15.38 16.28
CA LYS A 326 -8.60 16.75 16.67
C LYS A 326 -8.07 17.56 15.49
N GLU A 327 -7.90 18.87 15.67
CA GLU A 327 -7.22 19.71 14.68
C GLU A 327 -5.81 19.21 14.39
N ILE A 328 -5.45 19.23 13.11
CA ILE A 328 -4.20 18.71 12.55
C ILE A 328 -3.40 19.88 12.01
N ASP A 329 -2.13 19.96 12.39
CA ASP A 329 -1.17 20.90 11.83
C ASP A 329 0.09 20.19 11.28
N ALA A 330 1.12 20.95 10.90
CA ALA A 330 2.39 20.46 10.40
C ALA A 330 3.07 19.41 11.30
N ARG A 331 2.85 19.48 12.61
CA ARG A 331 3.46 18.59 13.61
C ARG A 331 2.88 17.18 13.59
N SER A 332 1.70 16.98 12.98
CA SER A 332 1.17 15.63 12.72
C SER A 332 2.01 14.89 11.69
N ASP A 333 2.49 15.58 10.64
CA ASP A 333 3.39 14.99 9.65
C ASP A 333 4.79 14.75 10.25
N VAL A 334 5.26 15.62 11.16
CA VAL A 334 6.52 15.41 11.92
C VAL A 334 6.43 14.13 12.78
N TYR A 335 5.30 13.88 13.43
CA TYR A 335 5.09 12.63 14.16
C TYR A 335 5.16 11.41 13.24
N ALA A 336 4.48 11.44 12.10
CA ALA A 336 4.50 10.36 11.12
C ALA A 336 5.92 10.13 10.57
N LEU A 337 6.71 11.19 10.37
CA LEU A 337 8.12 11.11 10.01
C LEU A 337 8.94 10.38 11.09
N GLY A 338 8.70 10.68 12.37
CA GLY A 338 9.31 9.98 13.50
C GLY A 338 9.00 8.47 13.50
N VAL A 339 7.74 8.11 13.26
CA VAL A 339 7.29 6.71 13.14
C VAL A 339 8.01 6.01 11.97
N MET A 340 8.11 6.66 10.82
CA MET A 340 8.83 6.13 9.66
C MET A 340 10.33 5.98 9.95
N LEU A 341 10.95 6.96 10.59
CA LEU A 341 12.38 6.88 10.96
C LEU A 341 12.63 5.70 11.91
N TYR A 342 11.76 5.50 12.91
CA TYR A 342 11.85 4.33 13.79
C TYR A 342 11.78 3.02 12.99
N GLU A 343 10.85 2.91 12.06
CA GLU A 343 10.70 1.71 11.22
C GLU A 343 11.90 1.52 10.29
N MET A 344 12.42 2.58 9.67
CA MET A 344 13.63 2.52 8.84
C MET A 344 14.86 2.06 9.61
N LEU A 345 15.00 2.45 10.88
CA LEU A 345 16.13 2.12 11.75
C LEU A 345 16.06 0.67 12.29
N THR A 346 14.84 0.17 12.55
CA THR A 346 14.64 -1.10 13.26
C THR A 346 14.12 -2.21 12.37
N GLY A 347 13.55 -1.90 11.22
CA GLY A 347 12.79 -2.83 10.37
C GLY A 347 11.43 -3.21 10.96
N LYS A 348 10.98 -2.56 12.05
CA LYS A 348 9.73 -2.86 12.75
C LYS A 348 8.96 -1.59 13.04
N LYS A 349 7.64 -1.66 12.94
CA LYS A 349 6.78 -0.56 13.37
C LYS A 349 6.87 -0.35 14.89
N PRO A 350 6.83 0.91 15.38
CA PRO A 350 6.89 1.17 16.81
C PRO A 350 5.65 0.68 17.57
N PHE A 351 4.49 0.68 16.90
CA PHE A 351 3.24 0.21 17.45
C PHE A 351 2.54 -0.72 16.45
N ASP A 352 2.15 -1.89 16.96
CA ASP A 352 1.38 -2.89 16.22
C ASP A 352 0.39 -3.56 17.18
N ALA A 353 -0.76 -3.99 16.65
CA ALA A 353 -1.79 -4.68 17.41
C ALA A 353 -2.74 -5.45 16.47
N GLU A 354 -3.60 -6.30 17.05
CA GLU A 354 -4.53 -7.14 16.30
C GLU A 354 -5.59 -6.37 15.51
N ASN A 355 -5.92 -5.14 15.92
CA ASN A 355 -6.92 -4.31 15.25
C ASN A 355 -6.51 -2.83 15.18
N HIS A 356 -7.10 -2.10 14.26
CA HIS A 356 -6.79 -0.70 13.99
C HIS A 356 -7.01 0.21 15.20
N MET A 357 -8.06 -0.02 16.00
CA MET A 357 -8.36 0.79 17.17
C MET A 357 -7.29 0.64 18.26
N ALA A 358 -6.81 -0.59 18.48
CA ALA A 358 -5.72 -0.85 19.42
C ALA A 358 -4.41 -0.17 18.99
N ILE A 359 -4.11 -0.12 17.69
CA ILE A 359 -2.96 0.62 17.17
C ILE A 359 -3.10 2.12 17.49
N LEU A 360 -4.27 2.72 17.27
CA LEU A 360 -4.52 4.13 17.60
C LEU A 360 -4.36 4.41 19.10
N VAL A 361 -4.83 3.50 19.95
CA VAL A 361 -4.62 3.60 21.40
C VAL A 361 -3.13 3.56 21.76
N HIS A 362 -2.35 2.72 21.09
CA HIS A 362 -0.90 2.67 21.29
C HIS A 362 -0.23 3.98 20.86
N HIS A 363 -0.59 4.55 19.70
CA HIS A 363 -0.09 5.86 19.29
C HIS A 363 -0.39 6.95 20.33
N ALA A 364 -1.56 6.90 20.94
CA ALA A 364 -1.97 7.89 21.93
C ALA A 364 -1.32 7.71 23.32
N LYS A 365 -1.14 6.47 23.80
CA LYS A 365 -0.88 6.19 25.22
C LYS A 365 0.36 5.32 25.47
N ALA A 366 0.76 4.45 24.54
CA ALA A 366 1.88 3.56 24.78
C ALA A 366 3.21 4.34 24.79
N PRO A 367 4.17 3.98 25.65
CA PRO A 367 5.48 4.61 25.64
C PRO A 367 6.18 4.38 24.28
N ILE A 368 7.01 5.32 23.87
CA ILE A 368 7.82 5.18 22.65
C ILE A 368 8.79 4.01 22.87
N PRO A 369 8.82 3.01 21.97
CA PRO A 369 9.70 1.86 22.16
C PRO A 369 11.17 2.25 22.09
N ARG A 370 12.00 1.58 22.88
CA ARG A 370 13.46 1.81 22.87
C ARG A 370 14.08 1.23 21.61
N LEU A 371 14.97 2.01 21.02
CA LEU A 371 15.85 1.53 19.96
C LEU A 371 16.82 0.46 20.48
N PRO A 372 17.29 -0.47 19.64
CA PRO A 372 18.39 -1.36 19.97
C PRO A 372 19.61 -0.59 20.49
N GLU A 373 20.37 -1.16 21.43
CA GLU A 373 21.49 -0.50 22.13
C GLU A 373 22.45 0.21 21.16
N ARG A 374 22.80 -0.43 20.03
CA ARG A 374 23.66 0.14 18.97
C ARG A 374 23.12 1.43 18.34
N LEU A 375 21.83 1.68 18.45
CA LEU A 375 21.12 2.86 17.94
C LEU A 375 20.69 3.79 19.08
N GLY A 376 21.07 3.49 20.32
CA GLY A 376 20.74 4.26 21.52
C GLY A 376 20.99 5.78 21.40
N PRO A 377 22.07 6.24 20.79
CA PRO A 377 22.32 7.67 20.57
C PRO A 377 21.26 8.39 19.73
N LEU A 378 20.44 7.65 18.96
CA LEU A 378 19.33 8.20 18.15
C LEU A 378 18.01 8.28 18.93
N GLN A 379 17.94 7.70 20.14
CA GLN A 379 16.70 7.67 20.93
C GLN A 379 16.14 9.07 21.22
N PRO A 380 16.94 10.07 21.60
CA PRO A 380 16.41 11.41 21.87
C PRO A 380 15.70 12.04 20.66
N LEU A 381 16.24 11.82 19.44
CA LEU A 381 15.60 12.28 18.21
C LEU A 381 14.23 11.59 18.00
N ILE A 382 14.16 10.27 18.16
CA ILE A 382 12.92 9.50 18.05
C ILE A 382 11.90 9.96 19.11
N ASP A 383 12.33 10.15 20.36
CA ASP A 383 11.48 10.59 21.46
C ASP A 383 10.88 11.98 21.18
N THR A 384 11.65 12.89 20.59
CA THR A 384 11.19 14.24 20.24
C THR A 384 10.23 14.22 19.04
N LEU A 385 10.58 13.53 17.95
CA LEU A 385 9.71 13.46 16.77
C LEU A 385 8.39 12.76 17.07
N MET A 386 8.41 11.72 17.91
CA MET A 386 7.23 10.92 18.27
C MET A 386 6.57 11.35 19.58
N ALA A 387 6.90 12.51 20.14
CA ALA A 387 6.31 13.01 21.38
C ALA A 387 4.77 12.97 21.29
N LYS A 388 4.13 12.53 22.39
CA LYS A 388 2.66 12.37 22.42
C LYS A 388 1.94 13.71 22.43
N ASP A 389 2.46 14.65 23.22
CA ASP A 389 2.01 16.04 23.18
C ASP A 389 2.57 16.72 21.93
N VAL A 390 1.69 17.40 21.21
CA VAL A 390 2.04 18.17 20.02
C VAL A 390 3.04 19.29 20.33
N ALA A 391 2.97 19.88 21.56
CA ALA A 391 3.84 20.96 21.99
C ALA A 391 5.30 20.51 22.19
N ASP A 392 5.53 19.23 22.49
CA ASP A 392 6.87 18.68 22.74
C ASP A 392 7.59 18.26 21.43
N ARG A 393 6.91 18.34 20.27
CA ARG A 393 7.48 18.03 18.95
C ARG A 393 8.18 19.27 18.36
N PRO A 394 9.12 19.07 17.40
CA PRO A 394 9.60 20.16 16.56
C PRO A 394 8.43 20.98 16.01
N ALA A 395 8.53 22.31 16.12
CA ALA A 395 7.46 23.22 15.71
C ALA A 395 7.16 23.20 14.21
N SER A 396 8.14 22.74 13.40
CA SER A 396 8.03 22.64 11.94
C SER A 396 8.84 21.46 11.41
N ALA A 397 8.60 21.08 10.17
CA ALA A 397 9.39 20.08 9.47
C ALA A 397 10.85 20.57 9.24
N GLU A 398 11.06 21.87 9.07
CA GLU A 398 12.38 22.49 8.99
C GLU A 398 13.18 22.30 10.29
N GLU A 399 12.54 22.44 11.44
CA GLU A 399 13.19 22.18 12.72
C GLU A 399 13.53 20.70 12.89
N ALA A 400 12.64 19.79 12.46
CA ALA A 400 12.91 18.36 12.42
C ALA A 400 14.13 18.05 11.52
N ALA A 401 14.22 18.66 10.33
CA ALA A 401 15.36 18.51 9.43
C ALA A 401 16.67 18.93 10.11
N ARG A 402 16.69 20.10 10.79
CA ARG A 402 17.87 20.58 11.52
C ARG A 402 18.31 19.62 12.63
N GLN A 403 17.36 19.04 13.37
CA GLN A 403 17.68 18.05 14.41
C GLN A 403 18.29 16.78 13.80
N ILE A 404 17.76 16.32 12.65
CA ILE A 404 18.29 15.15 11.93
C ILE A 404 19.71 15.45 11.40
N ASP A 405 19.93 16.63 10.83
CA ASP A 405 21.26 17.05 10.34
C ASP A 405 22.29 17.12 11.46
N ALA A 406 21.92 17.63 12.63
CA ALA A 406 22.82 17.66 13.79
C ALA A 406 23.28 16.24 14.17
N VAL A 407 22.39 15.26 14.12
CA VAL A 407 22.71 13.85 14.38
C VAL A 407 23.60 13.27 13.27
N LEU A 408 23.33 13.56 12.00
CA LEU A 408 24.15 13.12 10.85
C LEU A 408 25.59 13.66 10.95
N VAL A 409 25.77 14.91 11.36
CA VAL A 409 27.05 15.53 11.56
C VAL A 409 27.80 14.88 12.75
N ALA A 410 27.13 14.67 13.88
CA ALA A 410 27.70 14.01 15.05
C ALA A 410 28.21 12.59 14.74
N GLN A 411 27.46 11.81 13.89
CA GLN A 411 27.90 10.48 13.44
C GLN A 411 29.07 10.51 12.43
N SER A 412 29.37 11.66 11.84
CA SER A 412 30.46 11.82 10.86
C SER A 412 31.75 12.30 11.48
N ALA A 413 31.73 12.76 12.73
CA ALA A 413 32.93 13.14 13.45
C ALA A 413 33.76 11.87 13.74
N PRO A 414 35.09 11.83 13.40
CA PRO A 414 35.95 10.75 13.81
C PRO A 414 35.93 10.69 15.34
N GLU A 415 35.85 9.50 15.94
CA GLU A 415 36.10 9.31 17.35
C GLU A 415 37.47 9.98 17.66
N ILE A 416 37.44 11.08 18.37
CA ILE A 416 38.67 11.64 18.93
C ILE A 416 39.13 10.63 19.98
N VAL A 417 40.01 9.72 19.57
CA VAL A 417 40.68 8.82 20.48
C VAL A 417 41.49 9.72 21.45
N ALA A 418 40.99 9.81 22.69
CA ALA A 418 41.68 10.45 23.80
C ALA A 418 42.75 9.52 24.34
#